data_d59063692cf7bddeb658b0fe8a68e2f1
#
_entry.id   d59063692cf7bddeb658b0fe8a68e2f1
#
_cell.length_a   1.000
_cell.length_b   1.000
_cell.length_c   1.000
_cell.angle_alpha   90.00
_cell.angle_beta   90.00
_cell.angle_gamma   90.00
#
_symmetry.space_group_name_H-M   'P 1'
#
loop_
_entity.id
_entity.type
_entity.pdbx_description
1 polymer ?
#
loop_
_entity_poly.entity_id
_entity_poly.type
_entity_poly.pdbx_seq_one_letter_code
_entity_poly.pdbx_strand_id
1 'polypeptide(L)'
;MDSVFNKLAINREEVKWENYLATLTPWQNKSGVWFKREDYFAPLGYSGPNGSKMRQLIWYVNRFKEGKSHIVTGASIQSPQLSMSAIVGSHYGLKNRQVVYSKPHTVLTHDNPRIAAGFGAVFEYANGPYNPILQKKVADLKQPSSLIVEYGITVPHDRYDPEDVKKFHEVGAHQTSNMPDEVERLIMPAGSCNSLTSVVLGLSRDPKNLKELFTIAIGPDKRDWMAARLKLMGVDYKNLPFKWKHYSLHDNKYAS
;
A
#
# COMPACT_ATOMS: atom_id res chain seq x y z
N MET A 1 15.17 -14.24 13.25
CA MET A 1 15.16 -14.09 11.78
C MET A 1 15.33 -12.61 11.49
N ASP A 2 16.48 -12.24 10.99
CA ASP A 2 16.75 -10.85 10.62
C ASP A 2 15.98 -10.50 9.35
N SER A 3 15.41 -9.30 9.27
CA SER A 3 14.84 -8.83 8.02
C SER A 3 15.94 -8.80 6.95
N VAL A 4 15.57 -8.95 5.68
CA VAL A 4 16.51 -8.85 4.55
C VAL A 4 17.34 -7.56 4.66
N PHE A 5 16.77 -6.50 5.24
CA PHE A 5 17.40 -5.20 5.43
C PHE A 5 18.29 -5.10 6.68
N ASN A 6 18.09 -5.93 7.71
CA ASN A 6 18.98 -5.93 8.89
C ASN A 6 20.40 -6.43 8.56
N LYS A 7 20.53 -7.31 7.57
CA LYS A 7 21.84 -7.77 7.08
C LYS A 7 22.57 -6.69 6.26
N LEU A 8 21.85 -5.67 5.78
CA LEU A 8 22.35 -4.58 4.93
C LEU A 8 22.54 -3.27 5.71
N ALA A 9 22.34 -3.27 7.03
CA ALA A 9 22.35 -2.07 7.88
C ALA A 9 23.73 -1.38 8.02
N ILE A 10 24.75 -1.85 7.31
CA ILE A 10 26.11 -1.30 7.41
C ILE A 10 26.26 0.03 6.69
N ASN A 11 25.40 0.35 5.69
CA ASN A 11 25.41 1.67 5.02
C ASN A 11 24.02 2.02 4.48
N ARG A 12 23.15 2.59 5.30
CA ARG A 12 21.77 2.94 4.92
C ARG A 12 21.67 3.98 3.80
N GLU A 13 22.69 4.80 3.59
CA GLU A 13 22.71 5.86 2.58
C GLU A 13 22.94 5.31 1.15
N GLU A 14 23.50 4.11 1.00
CA GLU A 14 23.80 3.51 -0.30
C GLU A 14 22.77 2.46 -0.76
N VAL A 15 21.82 2.07 0.10
CA VAL A 15 20.85 1.02 -0.23
C VAL A 15 19.73 1.58 -1.09
N LYS A 16 19.71 1.21 -2.36
CA LYS A 16 18.60 1.51 -3.28
C LYS A 16 17.44 0.57 -2.99
N TRP A 17 16.42 1.03 -2.30
CA TRP A 17 15.28 0.22 -1.88
C TRP A 17 14.51 -0.38 -3.04
N GLU A 18 14.50 0.27 -4.21
CA GLU A 18 13.88 -0.24 -5.43
C GLU A 18 14.47 -1.58 -5.90
N ASN A 19 15.73 -1.87 -5.58
CA ASN A 19 16.37 -3.15 -5.94
C ASN A 19 15.79 -4.35 -5.16
N TYR A 20 15.09 -4.09 -4.06
CA TYR A 20 14.53 -5.13 -3.19
C TYR A 20 13.03 -5.33 -3.37
N LEU A 21 12.39 -4.61 -4.29
CA LEU A 21 10.93 -4.70 -4.50
C LEU A 21 10.49 -6.12 -4.89
N ALA A 22 11.33 -6.86 -5.60
CA ALA A 22 11.06 -8.24 -6.00
C ALA A 22 11.42 -9.28 -4.93
N THR A 23 12.02 -8.90 -3.80
CA THR A 23 12.38 -9.85 -2.73
C THR A 23 11.13 -10.52 -2.17
N LEU A 24 11.09 -11.85 -2.23
CA LEU A 24 9.98 -12.63 -1.71
C LEU A 24 10.02 -12.67 -0.18
N THR A 25 8.91 -12.36 0.45
CA THR A 25 8.71 -12.60 1.87
C THR A 25 8.28 -14.05 2.10
N PRO A 26 8.61 -14.65 3.25
CA PRO A 26 8.27 -16.05 3.50
C PRO A 26 6.79 -16.26 3.80
N TRP A 27 6.36 -17.49 3.60
CA TRP A 27 5.16 -18.02 4.22
C TRP A 27 5.55 -18.75 5.49
N GLN A 28 4.75 -18.62 6.54
CA GLN A 28 4.97 -19.25 7.83
C GLN A 28 3.75 -20.05 8.24
N ASN A 29 3.92 -21.36 8.44
CA ASN A 29 2.87 -22.20 9.01
C ASN A 29 2.84 -22.05 10.54
N LYS A 30 1.66 -21.81 11.08
CA LYS A 30 1.38 -21.82 12.52
C LYS A 30 0.09 -22.63 12.74
N SER A 31 0.24 -23.80 13.32
CA SER A 31 -0.89 -24.69 13.65
C SER A 31 -1.81 -24.99 12.44
N GLY A 32 -1.23 -25.27 11.28
CA GLY A 32 -1.98 -25.57 10.05
C GLY A 32 -2.44 -24.34 9.26
N VAL A 33 -2.23 -23.13 9.77
CA VAL A 33 -2.57 -21.88 9.06
C VAL A 33 -1.31 -21.26 8.49
N TRP A 34 -1.32 -20.97 7.19
CA TRP A 34 -0.24 -20.30 6.49
C TRP A 34 -0.41 -18.78 6.53
N PHE A 35 0.64 -18.08 6.94
CA PHE A 35 0.70 -16.61 6.99
C PHE A 35 1.74 -16.11 6.00
N LYS A 36 1.33 -15.29 5.03
CA LYS A 36 2.26 -14.52 4.21
C LYS A 36 2.82 -13.37 5.03
N ARG A 37 4.12 -13.40 5.28
CA ARG A 37 4.82 -12.47 6.18
C ARG A 37 5.30 -11.22 5.43
N GLU A 38 4.35 -10.45 4.84
CA GLU A 38 4.68 -9.18 4.18
C GLU A 38 5.27 -8.14 5.14
N ASP A 39 5.03 -8.27 6.43
CA ASP A 39 5.67 -7.49 7.49
C ASP A 39 7.21 -7.62 7.49
N TYR A 40 7.78 -8.66 6.88
CA TYR A 40 9.23 -8.82 6.73
C TYR A 40 9.82 -7.92 5.63
N PHE A 41 9.01 -7.34 4.77
CA PHE A 41 9.43 -6.24 3.94
C PHE A 41 9.43 -4.94 4.76
N ALA A 42 10.52 -4.73 5.49
CA ALA A 42 10.66 -3.65 6.46
C ALA A 42 12.02 -2.94 6.27
N PRO A 43 12.10 -1.92 5.38
CA PRO A 43 13.35 -1.24 5.07
C PRO A 43 14.06 -0.61 6.26
N LEU A 44 13.30 -0.23 7.30
CA LEU A 44 13.84 0.32 8.55
C LEU A 44 13.89 -0.70 9.70
N GLY A 45 13.69 -1.98 9.43
CA GLY A 45 13.56 -3.03 10.44
C GLY A 45 12.13 -3.20 10.96
N TYR A 46 11.94 -4.18 11.85
CA TYR A 46 10.61 -4.63 12.28
C TYR A 46 9.78 -3.59 13.03
N SER A 47 10.41 -2.61 13.64
CA SER A 47 9.71 -1.53 14.36
C SER A 47 9.25 -0.39 13.44
N GLY A 48 9.64 -0.42 12.16
CA GLY A 48 9.27 0.57 11.17
C GLY A 48 8.06 0.17 10.33
N PRO A 49 7.55 1.10 9.51
CA PRO A 49 6.57 0.80 8.49
C PRO A 49 7.04 -0.28 7.53
N ASN A 50 6.14 -1.18 7.16
CA ASN A 50 6.45 -2.40 6.44
C ASN A 50 5.31 -2.84 5.52
N GLY A 51 5.53 -3.94 4.78
CA GLY A 51 4.52 -4.65 4.02
C GLY A 51 4.28 -4.17 2.60
N SER A 52 3.27 -4.74 1.96
CA SER A 52 2.97 -4.54 0.54
C SER A 52 2.77 -3.08 0.15
N LYS A 53 2.16 -2.27 1.00
CA LYS A 53 1.99 -0.82 0.73
C LYS A 53 3.33 -0.09 0.68
N MET A 54 4.29 -0.50 1.51
CA MET A 54 5.62 0.06 1.50
C MET A 54 6.33 -0.23 0.16
N ARG A 55 6.22 -1.46 -0.38
CA ARG A 55 6.74 -1.81 -1.71
C ARG A 55 6.15 -0.92 -2.80
N GLN A 56 4.81 -0.82 -2.82
CA GLN A 56 4.09 -0.03 -3.80
C GLN A 56 4.47 1.46 -3.73
N LEU A 57 4.62 1.99 -2.52
CA LEU A 57 5.03 3.39 -2.34
C LEU A 57 6.48 3.65 -2.77
N ILE A 58 7.40 2.75 -2.46
CA ILE A 58 8.80 2.86 -2.92
C ILE A 58 8.84 2.86 -4.45
N TRP A 59 8.14 1.92 -5.09
CA TRP A 59 8.04 1.89 -6.55
C TRP A 59 7.48 3.20 -7.10
N TYR A 60 6.36 3.68 -6.53
CA TYR A 60 5.68 4.89 -6.97
C TYR A 60 6.58 6.12 -6.86
N VAL A 61 7.20 6.32 -5.71
CA VAL A 61 8.08 7.49 -5.50
C VAL A 61 9.30 7.40 -6.41
N ASN A 62 9.94 6.25 -6.52
CA ASN A 62 11.09 6.07 -7.41
C ASN A 62 10.73 6.36 -8.88
N ARG A 63 9.55 5.94 -9.32
CA ARG A 63 9.08 6.13 -10.70
C ARG A 63 8.77 7.58 -11.04
N PHE A 64 8.22 8.36 -10.09
CA PHE A 64 7.65 9.67 -10.37
C PHE A 64 8.37 10.84 -9.66
N LYS A 65 9.47 10.60 -8.96
CA LYS A 65 10.21 11.63 -8.20
C LYS A 65 10.93 12.66 -9.05
N GLU A 66 11.19 12.37 -10.32
CA GLU A 66 11.99 13.26 -11.17
C GLU A 66 11.34 14.64 -11.28
N GLY A 67 12.12 15.69 -11.06
CA GLY A 67 11.63 17.07 -11.03
C GLY A 67 10.72 17.39 -9.83
N LYS A 68 10.60 16.50 -8.83
CA LYS A 68 9.82 16.75 -7.61
C LYS A 68 10.70 17.14 -6.45
N SER A 69 10.21 18.03 -5.59
CA SER A 69 10.89 18.50 -4.39
C SER A 69 10.21 18.04 -3.11
N HIS A 70 8.96 17.65 -3.18
CA HIS A 70 8.22 17.21 -2.01
C HIS A 70 7.05 16.28 -2.35
N ILE A 71 6.70 15.43 -1.39
CA ILE A 71 5.49 14.62 -1.38
C ILE A 71 4.37 15.41 -0.68
N VAL A 72 3.17 15.37 -1.24
CA VAL A 72 1.95 15.82 -0.57
C VAL A 72 0.98 14.62 -0.47
N THR A 73 0.48 14.36 0.73
CA THR A 73 -0.49 13.28 0.98
C THR A 73 -1.50 13.68 2.04
N GLY A 74 -2.64 13.01 2.06
CA GLY A 74 -3.67 13.20 3.08
C GLY A 74 -4.26 11.87 3.54
N ALA A 75 -4.30 11.66 4.85
CA ALA A 75 -4.83 10.44 5.42
C ALA A 75 -5.32 10.64 6.87
N SER A 76 -6.06 9.67 7.39
CA SER A 76 -6.36 9.60 8.82
C SER A 76 -5.08 9.57 9.65
N ILE A 77 -5.08 10.18 10.83
CA ILE A 77 -3.95 10.18 11.78
C ILE A 77 -3.51 8.78 12.20
N GLN A 78 -4.37 7.78 12.08
CA GLN A 78 -4.03 6.38 12.36
C GLN A 78 -3.47 5.65 11.12
N SER A 79 -3.49 6.28 9.95
CA SER A 79 -3.07 5.63 8.72
C SER A 79 -1.55 5.48 8.64
N PRO A 80 -1.03 4.28 8.35
CA PRO A 80 0.39 4.08 8.10
C PRO A 80 0.89 4.80 6.83
N GLN A 81 0.00 5.30 5.98
CA GLN A 81 0.38 6.10 4.81
C GLN A 81 1.18 7.34 5.20
N LEU A 82 0.89 7.94 6.37
CA LEU A 82 1.61 9.13 6.86
C LEU A 82 3.09 8.79 7.14
N SER A 83 3.33 7.79 7.98
CA SER A 83 4.70 7.36 8.32
C SER A 83 5.45 6.83 7.09
N MET A 84 4.81 5.99 6.27
CA MET A 84 5.41 5.45 5.05
C MET A 84 5.81 6.56 4.06
N SER A 85 4.93 7.55 3.82
CA SER A 85 5.22 8.64 2.88
C SER A 85 6.38 9.51 3.35
N ALA A 86 6.47 9.80 4.64
CA ALA A 86 7.57 10.58 5.19
C ALA A 86 8.91 9.84 5.07
N ILE A 87 8.93 8.56 5.40
CA ILE A 87 10.12 7.71 5.35
C ILE A 87 10.62 7.56 3.91
N VAL A 88 9.73 7.21 2.97
CA VAL A 88 10.10 7.03 1.56
C VAL A 88 10.50 8.37 0.94
N GLY A 89 9.77 9.46 1.27
CA GLY A 89 10.15 10.80 0.84
C GLY A 89 11.55 11.19 1.31
N SER A 90 11.86 11.01 2.58
CA SER A 90 13.18 11.29 3.15
C SER A 90 14.28 10.46 2.48
N HIS A 91 14.04 9.15 2.22
CA HIS A 91 14.99 8.30 1.52
C HIS A 91 15.35 8.81 0.11
N TYR A 92 14.38 9.38 -0.61
CA TYR A 92 14.59 9.93 -1.95
C TYR A 92 14.88 11.45 -1.96
N GLY A 93 15.17 12.06 -0.80
CA GLY A 93 15.47 13.48 -0.68
C GLY A 93 14.28 14.42 -0.89
N LEU A 94 13.05 13.92 -0.80
CA LEU A 94 11.84 14.71 -0.93
C LEU A 94 11.32 15.16 0.44
N LYS A 95 10.99 16.46 0.57
CA LYS A 95 10.27 16.98 1.74
C LYS A 95 8.87 16.37 1.81
N ASN A 96 8.22 16.39 2.97
CA ASN A 96 6.91 15.76 3.14
C ASN A 96 5.90 16.72 3.77
N ARG A 97 4.76 16.93 3.11
CA ARG A 97 3.62 17.72 3.61
C ARG A 97 2.42 16.79 3.75
N GLN A 98 1.84 16.73 4.92
CA GLN A 98 0.79 15.78 5.24
C GLN A 98 -0.47 16.47 5.74
N VAL A 99 -1.58 16.23 5.04
CA VAL A 99 -2.90 16.72 5.44
C VAL A 99 -3.52 15.73 6.41
N VAL A 100 -3.87 16.21 7.60
CA VAL A 100 -4.52 15.41 8.64
C VAL A 100 -5.70 16.16 9.25
N TYR A 101 -6.66 15.41 9.81
CA TYR A 101 -7.66 15.99 10.70
C TYR A 101 -7.27 15.68 12.14
N SER A 102 -6.79 16.70 12.84
CA SER A 102 -6.40 16.63 14.26
C SER A 102 -6.23 18.04 14.80
N LYS A 103 -6.19 18.16 16.12
CA LYS A 103 -5.73 19.40 16.76
C LYS A 103 -4.19 19.41 16.73
N PRO A 104 -3.53 20.57 16.48
CA PRO A 104 -2.08 20.66 16.39
C PRO A 104 -1.32 20.05 17.59
N HIS A 105 -1.83 20.26 18.80
CA HIS A 105 -1.22 19.77 20.04
C HIS A 105 -1.42 18.27 20.29
N THR A 106 -2.32 17.60 19.54
CA THR A 106 -2.61 16.17 19.72
C THR A 106 -2.11 15.30 18.56
N VAL A 107 -1.70 15.88 17.43
CA VAL A 107 -1.29 15.09 16.25
C VAL A 107 -0.14 14.15 16.58
N LEU A 108 0.85 14.59 17.35
CA LEU A 108 2.04 13.79 17.70
C LEU A 108 1.81 12.78 18.83
N THR A 109 0.62 12.72 19.42
CA THR A 109 0.27 11.65 20.37
C THR A 109 -0.01 10.31 19.64
N HIS A 110 -0.16 10.35 18.31
CA HIS A 110 -0.37 9.17 17.48
C HIS A 110 0.94 8.70 16.83
N ASP A 111 1.14 7.39 16.76
CA ASP A 111 2.41 6.80 16.30
C ASP A 111 2.78 7.18 14.88
N ASN A 112 1.84 7.04 13.91
CA ASN A 112 2.16 7.33 12.52
C ASN A 112 2.56 8.79 12.27
N PRO A 113 1.85 9.82 12.75
CA PRO A 113 2.32 11.21 12.69
C PRO A 113 3.63 11.45 13.43
N ARG A 114 3.83 10.83 14.60
CA ARG A 114 5.07 10.98 15.37
C ARG A 114 6.28 10.44 14.60
N ILE A 115 6.13 9.26 13.98
CA ILE A 115 7.16 8.71 13.09
C ILE A 115 7.38 9.64 11.90
N ALA A 116 6.30 10.10 11.26
CA ALA A 116 6.39 11.00 10.10
C ALA A 116 7.13 12.31 10.44
N ALA A 117 6.85 12.91 11.61
CA ALA A 117 7.56 14.09 12.10
C ALA A 117 9.07 13.84 12.29
N GLY A 118 9.44 12.66 12.81
CA GLY A 118 10.84 12.23 12.94
C GLY A 118 11.59 12.17 11.60
N PHE A 119 10.88 12.02 10.49
CA PHE A 119 11.39 12.06 9.11
C PHE A 119 11.11 13.41 8.42
N GLY A 120 10.87 14.47 9.18
CA GLY A 120 10.74 15.83 8.70
C GLY A 120 9.40 16.17 8.04
N ALA A 121 8.33 15.40 8.30
CA ALA A 121 7.01 15.73 7.78
C ALA A 121 6.44 16.99 8.45
N VAL A 122 5.84 17.87 7.64
CA VAL A 122 5.08 19.05 8.08
C VAL A 122 3.60 18.76 7.94
N PHE A 123 2.82 19.07 8.99
CA PHE A 123 1.38 18.81 9.00
C PHE A 123 0.57 20.02 8.62
N GLU A 124 -0.42 19.79 7.77
CA GLU A 124 -1.48 20.72 7.39
C GLU A 124 -2.81 20.18 7.91
N TYR A 125 -3.62 21.05 8.49
CA TYR A 125 -4.84 20.62 9.17
C TYR A 125 -6.07 20.85 8.29
N ALA A 126 -6.88 19.82 8.14
CA ALA A 126 -8.16 19.89 7.45
C ALA A 126 -9.30 20.19 8.44
N ASN A 127 -10.39 20.75 7.93
CA ASN A 127 -11.55 21.13 8.74
C ASN A 127 -12.52 19.96 9.06
N GLY A 128 -12.18 18.73 8.64
CA GLY A 128 -13.01 17.55 8.91
C GLY A 128 -12.28 16.24 8.65
N PRO A 129 -12.78 15.13 9.23
CA PRO A 129 -12.14 13.83 9.17
C PRO A 129 -12.41 13.04 7.88
N TYR A 130 -13.36 13.49 7.07
CA TYR A 130 -13.82 12.77 5.89
C TYR A 130 -12.79 12.83 4.76
N ASN A 131 -12.60 11.69 4.09
CA ASN A 131 -11.62 11.57 3.03
C ASN A 131 -11.75 12.64 1.92
N PRO A 132 -12.94 13.00 1.41
CA PRO A 132 -13.07 14.08 0.42
C PRO A 132 -12.52 15.43 0.89
N ILE A 133 -12.68 15.76 2.19
CA ILE A 133 -12.17 17.02 2.77
C ILE A 133 -10.64 16.99 2.82
N LEU A 134 -10.06 15.86 3.24
CA LEU A 134 -8.61 15.67 3.25
C LEU A 134 -8.04 15.77 1.81
N GLN A 135 -8.65 15.11 0.84
CA GLN A 135 -8.19 15.12 -0.55
C GLN A 135 -8.34 16.49 -1.22
N LYS A 136 -9.41 17.24 -0.89
CA LYS A 136 -9.55 18.63 -1.33
C LYS A 136 -8.37 19.48 -0.82
N LYS A 137 -8.05 19.38 0.47
CA LYS A 137 -6.91 20.13 1.05
C LYS A 137 -5.57 19.70 0.42
N VAL A 138 -5.39 18.41 0.10
CA VAL A 138 -4.22 17.92 -0.65
C VAL A 138 -4.14 18.59 -2.02
N ALA A 139 -5.26 18.69 -2.73
CA ALA A 139 -5.33 19.34 -4.04
C ALA A 139 -4.99 20.84 -3.96
N ASP A 140 -5.45 21.54 -2.90
CA ASP A 140 -5.14 22.96 -2.66
C ASP A 140 -3.64 23.19 -2.41
N LEU A 141 -2.93 22.19 -1.88
CA LEU A 141 -1.49 22.25 -1.60
C LEU A 141 -0.62 21.83 -2.80
N LYS A 142 -1.22 21.34 -3.87
CA LYS A 142 -0.51 20.85 -5.05
C LYS A 142 0.25 21.98 -5.74
N GLN A 143 1.52 21.74 -6.04
CA GLN A 143 2.41 22.58 -6.84
C GLN A 143 3.01 21.75 -7.99
N PRO A 144 3.57 22.36 -9.02
CA PRO A 144 4.23 21.62 -10.12
C PRO A 144 5.32 20.66 -9.63
N SER A 145 6.05 21.04 -8.59
CA SER A 145 7.09 20.23 -7.94
C SER A 145 6.57 19.25 -6.89
N SER A 146 5.24 19.11 -6.73
CA SER A 146 4.64 18.14 -5.81
C SER A 146 4.52 16.78 -6.47
N LEU A 147 4.86 15.73 -5.72
CA LEU A 147 4.44 14.35 -5.95
C LEU A 147 3.26 14.06 -5.04
N ILE A 148 2.09 13.81 -5.61
CA ILE A 148 0.87 13.52 -4.83
C ILE A 148 0.79 12.03 -4.56
N VAL A 149 0.85 11.64 -3.29
CA VAL A 149 0.53 10.27 -2.88
C VAL A 149 -0.96 10.20 -2.53
N GLU A 150 -1.72 9.63 -3.44
CA GLU A 150 -3.18 9.52 -3.33
C GLU A 150 -3.58 8.66 -2.12
N TYR A 151 -4.83 8.85 -1.67
CA TYR A 151 -5.38 8.05 -0.57
C TYR A 151 -5.28 6.54 -0.86
N GLY A 152 -4.75 5.80 0.12
CA GLY A 152 -4.50 4.37 -0.01
C GLY A 152 -3.28 4.01 -0.84
N ILE A 153 -2.42 4.99 -1.18
CA ILE A 153 -1.25 4.82 -2.06
C ILE A 153 -1.72 4.28 -3.43
N THR A 154 -2.65 5.02 -4.04
CA THR A 154 -3.28 4.62 -5.28
C THR A 154 -2.60 5.28 -6.48
N VAL A 155 -2.43 4.52 -7.55
CA VAL A 155 -2.11 5.02 -8.90
C VAL A 155 -3.42 4.96 -9.70
N PRO A 156 -4.17 6.07 -9.86
CA PRO A 156 -5.44 6.05 -10.57
C PRO A 156 -5.27 5.67 -12.04
N HIS A 157 -6.06 4.69 -12.50
CA HIS A 157 -5.95 4.14 -13.87
C HIS A 157 -6.47 5.07 -14.96
N ASP A 158 -7.19 6.10 -14.58
CA ASP A 158 -7.72 7.16 -15.46
C ASP A 158 -6.78 8.35 -15.64
N ARG A 159 -5.67 8.40 -14.86
CA ARG A 159 -4.72 9.51 -14.84
C ARG A 159 -3.27 9.12 -15.07
N TYR A 160 -2.97 7.83 -15.12
CA TYR A 160 -1.62 7.29 -15.30
C TYR A 160 -1.58 6.37 -16.51
N ASP A 161 -0.41 6.25 -17.11
CA ASP A 161 -0.16 5.30 -18.18
C ASP A 161 -0.54 3.87 -17.75
N PRO A 162 -1.26 3.09 -18.56
CA PRO A 162 -1.62 1.71 -18.26
C PRO A 162 -0.42 0.83 -17.87
N GLU A 163 0.75 1.03 -18.47
CA GLU A 163 1.97 0.30 -18.13
C GLU A 163 2.48 0.67 -16.73
N ASP A 164 2.35 1.93 -16.31
CA ASP A 164 2.70 2.34 -14.96
C ASP A 164 1.71 1.75 -13.92
N VAL A 165 0.42 1.70 -14.24
CA VAL A 165 -0.58 1.02 -13.39
C VAL A 165 -0.25 -0.47 -13.26
N LYS A 166 0.11 -1.13 -14.37
CA LYS A 166 0.50 -2.54 -14.39
C LYS A 166 1.75 -2.77 -13.53
N LYS A 167 2.83 -2.02 -13.76
CA LYS A 167 4.09 -2.15 -13.00
C LYS A 167 3.88 -1.90 -11.51
N PHE A 168 3.04 -0.95 -11.13
CA PHE A 168 2.67 -0.71 -9.73
C PHE A 168 2.05 -1.94 -9.06
N HIS A 169 1.21 -2.69 -9.79
CA HIS A 169 0.59 -3.91 -9.26
C HIS A 169 1.51 -5.14 -9.34
N GLU A 170 2.42 -5.20 -10.33
CA GLU A 170 3.40 -6.28 -10.48
C GLU A 170 4.29 -6.45 -9.24
N VAL A 171 4.64 -5.34 -8.59
CA VAL A 171 5.46 -5.34 -7.37
C VAL A 171 4.85 -6.22 -6.27
N GLY A 172 3.52 -6.19 -6.14
CA GLY A 172 2.80 -7.03 -5.18
C GLY A 172 2.37 -8.39 -5.76
N ALA A 173 2.09 -8.46 -7.07
CA ALA A 173 1.70 -9.70 -7.74
C ALA A 173 2.78 -10.77 -7.63
N HIS A 174 4.04 -10.37 -7.78
CA HIS A 174 5.19 -11.26 -7.64
C HIS A 174 5.22 -12.00 -6.29
N GLN A 175 4.64 -11.42 -5.24
CA GLN A 175 4.65 -11.99 -3.89
C GLN A 175 3.77 -13.26 -3.74
N THR A 176 2.96 -13.59 -4.74
CA THR A 176 2.19 -14.85 -4.75
C THR A 176 2.98 -16.05 -5.28
N SER A 177 4.10 -15.82 -5.99
CA SER A 177 4.85 -16.86 -6.69
C SER A 177 5.41 -17.95 -5.76
N ASN A 178 5.67 -17.64 -4.49
CA ASN A 178 6.14 -18.60 -3.50
C ASN A 178 5.04 -19.08 -2.55
N MET A 179 3.76 -19.00 -2.97
CA MET A 179 2.65 -19.56 -2.20
C MET A 179 2.80 -21.09 -2.11
N PRO A 180 2.71 -21.68 -0.91
CA PRO A 180 2.74 -23.13 -0.75
C PRO A 180 1.58 -23.82 -1.50
N ASP A 181 1.85 -24.98 -2.08
CA ASP A 181 0.84 -25.73 -2.84
C ASP A 181 -0.31 -26.28 -1.95
N GLU A 182 -0.10 -26.34 -0.64
CA GLU A 182 -1.12 -26.73 0.34
C GLU A 182 -2.16 -25.65 0.60
N VAL A 183 -1.95 -24.41 0.10
CA VAL A 183 -2.89 -23.31 0.31
C VAL A 183 -4.04 -23.38 -0.69
N GLU A 184 -5.14 -23.97 -0.26
CA GLU A 184 -6.38 -24.05 -1.06
C GLU A 184 -7.32 -22.84 -0.83
N ARG A 185 -7.17 -22.13 0.28
CA ARG A 185 -8.00 -20.97 0.65
C ARG A 185 -7.13 -19.83 1.14
N LEU A 186 -7.36 -18.64 0.60
CA LEU A 186 -6.67 -17.42 0.99
C LEU A 186 -7.66 -16.40 1.55
N ILE A 187 -7.34 -15.80 2.68
CA ILE A 187 -8.15 -14.75 3.30
C ILE A 187 -7.35 -13.44 3.27
N MET A 188 -7.97 -12.37 2.79
CA MET A 188 -7.34 -11.04 2.76
C MET A 188 -8.30 -9.94 3.23
N PRO A 189 -7.81 -8.98 4.05
CA PRO A 189 -8.55 -7.75 4.30
C PRO A 189 -8.54 -6.85 3.05
N ALA A 190 -9.67 -6.21 2.78
CA ALA A 190 -9.86 -5.31 1.65
C ALA A 190 -10.19 -3.88 2.15
N GLY A 191 -9.21 -3.00 2.11
CA GLY A 191 -9.37 -1.57 2.41
C GLY A 191 -9.31 -0.72 1.14
N SER A 192 -8.13 -0.18 0.79
CA SER A 192 -7.91 0.55 -0.48
C SER A 192 -7.92 -0.36 -1.71
N CYS A 193 -7.83 -1.67 -1.53
CA CYS A 193 -7.80 -2.72 -2.54
C CYS A 193 -6.56 -2.75 -3.45
N ASN A 194 -5.55 -1.89 -3.28
CA ASN A 194 -4.35 -1.92 -4.12
C ASN A 194 -3.56 -3.23 -3.96
N SER A 195 -3.25 -3.63 -2.73
CA SER A 195 -2.54 -4.90 -2.48
C SER A 195 -3.38 -6.11 -2.90
N LEU A 196 -4.71 -6.05 -2.69
CA LEU A 196 -5.61 -7.11 -3.14
C LEU A 196 -5.62 -7.23 -4.67
N THR A 197 -5.67 -6.12 -5.41
CA THR A 197 -5.56 -6.13 -6.89
C THR A 197 -4.26 -6.80 -7.34
N SER A 198 -3.15 -6.49 -6.66
CA SER A 198 -1.85 -7.12 -6.95
C SER A 198 -1.87 -8.62 -6.70
N VAL A 199 -2.44 -9.08 -5.59
CA VAL A 199 -2.54 -10.51 -5.28
C VAL A 199 -3.45 -11.22 -6.28
N VAL A 200 -4.61 -10.65 -6.64
CA VAL A 200 -5.49 -11.23 -7.66
C VAL A 200 -4.79 -11.32 -9.01
N LEU A 201 -4.01 -10.30 -9.39
CA LEU A 201 -3.19 -10.31 -10.61
C LEU A 201 -2.19 -11.47 -10.61
N GLY A 202 -1.46 -11.67 -9.51
CA GLY A 202 -0.49 -12.77 -9.39
C GLY A 202 -1.17 -14.13 -9.44
N LEU A 203 -2.23 -14.33 -8.68
CA LEU A 203 -2.98 -15.58 -8.63
C LEU A 203 -3.76 -15.90 -9.91
N SER A 204 -4.13 -14.89 -10.71
CA SER A 204 -4.75 -15.14 -12.02
C SER A 204 -3.80 -15.77 -13.03
N ARG A 205 -2.49 -15.59 -12.84
CA ARG A 205 -1.43 -16.12 -13.70
C ARG A 205 -0.90 -17.46 -13.20
N ASP A 206 -0.76 -17.58 -11.89
CA ASP A 206 -0.27 -18.79 -11.22
C ASP A 206 -1.09 -19.02 -9.93
N PRO A 207 -2.25 -19.66 -10.05
CA PRO A 207 -3.16 -19.86 -8.92
C PRO A 207 -2.67 -20.93 -7.94
N LYS A 208 -1.61 -21.68 -8.27
CA LYS A 208 -1.22 -22.88 -7.53
C LYS A 208 -2.44 -23.80 -7.35
N ASN A 209 -2.67 -24.30 -6.13
CA ASN A 209 -3.83 -25.10 -5.78
C ASN A 209 -4.98 -24.29 -5.14
N LEU A 210 -4.98 -22.96 -5.30
CA LEU A 210 -5.97 -22.08 -4.71
C LEU A 210 -7.37 -22.35 -5.29
N LYS A 211 -8.32 -22.71 -4.46
CA LYS A 211 -9.73 -22.93 -4.80
C LYS A 211 -10.59 -21.70 -4.50
N GLU A 212 -10.28 -21.00 -3.41
CA GLU A 212 -11.12 -19.90 -2.93
C GLU A 212 -10.27 -18.73 -2.41
N LEU A 213 -10.62 -17.52 -2.84
CA LEU A 213 -10.15 -16.26 -2.26
C LEU A 213 -11.31 -15.62 -1.48
N PHE A 214 -11.12 -15.42 -0.19
CA PHE A 214 -12.04 -14.69 0.67
C PHE A 214 -11.51 -13.29 0.92
N THR A 215 -12.32 -12.27 0.66
CA THR A 215 -11.96 -10.90 0.97
C THR A 215 -12.95 -10.30 1.97
N ILE A 216 -12.41 -9.63 2.98
CA ILE A 216 -13.18 -8.97 4.04
C ILE A 216 -12.99 -7.48 3.88
N ALA A 217 -14.01 -6.79 3.36
CA ALA A 217 -13.98 -5.33 3.16
C ALA A 217 -14.36 -4.60 4.45
N ILE A 218 -13.52 -3.62 4.79
CA ILE A 218 -13.74 -2.73 5.94
C ILE A 218 -14.46 -1.44 5.51
N GLY A 219 -14.55 -1.19 4.21
CA GLY A 219 -15.18 -0.03 3.57
C GLY A 219 -16.08 -0.42 2.41
N PRO A 220 -16.47 0.54 1.57
CA PRO A 220 -17.32 0.30 0.42
C PRO A 220 -16.76 -0.77 -0.51
N ASP A 221 -17.64 -1.49 -1.18
CA ASP A 221 -17.25 -2.46 -2.21
C ASP A 221 -16.49 -1.76 -3.35
N LYS A 222 -15.31 -2.28 -3.67
CA LYS A 222 -14.43 -1.76 -4.72
C LYS A 222 -14.15 -2.77 -5.82
N ARG A 223 -14.97 -3.81 -5.93
CA ARG A 223 -14.76 -4.85 -6.95
C ARG A 223 -14.82 -4.32 -8.36
N ASP A 224 -15.72 -3.38 -8.67
CA ASP A 224 -15.80 -2.75 -10.00
C ASP A 224 -14.53 -1.93 -10.31
N TRP A 225 -14.04 -1.20 -9.33
CA TRP A 225 -12.78 -0.46 -9.45
C TRP A 225 -11.57 -1.39 -9.65
N MET A 226 -11.54 -2.52 -8.96
CA MET A 226 -10.51 -3.54 -9.16
C MET A 226 -10.65 -4.21 -10.54
N ALA A 227 -11.87 -4.52 -10.96
CA ALA A 227 -12.16 -5.12 -12.27
C ALA A 227 -11.65 -4.25 -13.41
N ALA A 228 -11.86 -2.92 -13.36
CA ALA A 228 -11.33 -1.98 -14.34
C ALA A 228 -9.80 -2.05 -14.44
N ARG A 229 -9.09 -2.14 -13.30
CA ARG A 229 -7.63 -2.26 -13.27
C ARG A 229 -7.13 -3.61 -13.76
N LEU A 230 -7.77 -4.70 -13.33
CA LEU A 230 -7.44 -6.04 -13.76
C LEU A 230 -7.60 -6.18 -15.27
N LYS A 231 -8.65 -5.57 -15.84
CA LYS A 231 -8.88 -5.52 -17.29
C LYS A 231 -7.74 -4.84 -18.05
N LEU A 232 -7.21 -3.71 -17.54
CA LEU A 232 -6.02 -3.05 -18.12
C LEU A 232 -4.79 -3.97 -18.13
N MET A 233 -4.71 -4.89 -17.18
CA MET A 233 -3.60 -5.85 -17.04
C MET A 233 -3.89 -7.19 -17.75
N GLY A 234 -4.96 -7.27 -18.56
CA GLY A 234 -5.33 -8.45 -19.32
C GLY A 234 -6.02 -9.55 -18.50
N VAL A 235 -6.55 -9.22 -17.32
CA VAL A 235 -7.23 -10.19 -16.45
C VAL A 235 -8.73 -9.96 -16.46
N ASP A 236 -9.49 -10.97 -16.88
CA ASP A 236 -10.95 -10.99 -16.73
C ASP A 236 -11.31 -11.49 -15.31
N TYR A 237 -11.73 -10.57 -14.48
CA TYR A 237 -12.06 -10.86 -13.10
C TYR A 237 -13.29 -11.77 -12.92
N LYS A 238 -14.13 -11.92 -13.96
CA LYS A 238 -15.29 -12.83 -13.94
C LYS A 238 -14.90 -14.29 -14.21
N ASN A 239 -13.74 -14.51 -14.84
CA ASN A 239 -13.20 -15.81 -15.24
C ASN A 239 -11.89 -16.13 -14.53
N LEU A 240 -11.82 -15.88 -13.22
CA LEU A 240 -10.65 -16.23 -12.41
C LEU A 240 -10.56 -17.76 -12.20
N PRO A 241 -9.35 -18.32 -12.09
CA PRO A 241 -9.14 -19.75 -11.89
C PRO A 241 -9.52 -20.25 -10.47
N PHE A 242 -10.04 -19.38 -9.63
CA PHE A 242 -10.53 -19.66 -8.27
C PHE A 242 -11.83 -18.91 -8.00
N LYS A 243 -12.61 -19.37 -7.01
CA LYS A 243 -13.83 -18.66 -6.56
C LYS A 243 -13.45 -17.46 -5.70
N TRP A 244 -13.94 -16.28 -6.05
CA TRP A 244 -13.79 -15.10 -5.22
C TRP A 244 -15.06 -14.82 -4.42
N LYS A 245 -14.95 -14.93 -3.09
CA LYS A 245 -16.00 -14.60 -2.12
C LYS A 245 -15.66 -13.28 -1.43
N HIS A 246 -16.58 -12.33 -1.48
CA HIS A 246 -16.39 -11.00 -0.89
C HIS A 246 -17.41 -10.77 0.21
N TYR A 247 -16.91 -10.42 1.38
CA TYR A 247 -17.72 -10.08 2.55
C TYR A 247 -17.49 -8.62 2.90
N SER A 248 -18.58 -7.83 2.96
CA SER A 248 -18.53 -6.44 3.39
C SER A 248 -18.95 -6.34 4.85
N LEU A 249 -18.07 -5.80 5.70
CA LEU A 249 -18.43 -5.41 7.06
C LEU A 249 -19.15 -4.06 7.08
N HIS A 250 -19.09 -3.29 6.00
CA HIS A 250 -19.73 -1.99 5.86
C HIS A 250 -21.24 -2.12 5.74
N ASP A 251 -21.71 -3.10 4.97
CA ASP A 251 -23.15 -3.29 4.71
C ASP A 251 -23.89 -3.79 5.95
N ASN A 252 -23.22 -4.56 6.81
CA ASN A 252 -23.79 -5.06 8.06
C ASN A 252 -23.96 -3.98 9.15
N LYS A 253 -23.31 -2.82 9.03
CA LYS A 253 -23.45 -1.70 10.00
C LYS A 253 -24.69 -0.84 9.75
N TYR A 254 -25.28 -0.92 8.58
CA TYR A 254 -26.46 -0.15 8.19
C TYR A 254 -27.73 -1.02 8.06
N ALA A 255 -27.61 -2.32 8.28
CA ALA A 255 -28.74 -3.27 8.24
C ALA A 255 -29.30 -3.62 9.63
N SER A 256 -28.82 -2.96 10.69
CA SER A 256 -29.30 -3.14 12.07
C SER A 256 -29.96 -1.88 12.62
#